data_f2bed23529d7c0a600fbf3149a98dea9
#
_entry.id   f2bed23529d7c0a600fbf3149a98dea9
#
_cell.length_a   1.000
_cell.length_b   1.000
_cell.length_c   1.000
_cell.angle_alpha   90.00
_cell.angle_beta   90.00
_cell.angle_gamma   90.00
#
_symmetry.space_group_name_H-M   'P 1'
#
loop_
_entity.id
_entity.type
_entity.pdbx_description
1 polymer ?
#
loop_
_entity_poly.entity_id
_entity_poly.type
_entity_poly.pdbx_seq_one_letter_code
_entity_poly.pdbx_strand_id
1 'polypeptide(L)'
;MATKLAKNLKMAKKTEFYFVFCSLICTFADVMDTGKIRIKDIAKRAGVSAGTVDRVLHNRPSVSPKAMEKVKKALAEMDYKPNMYASALAYNKSYTFYSLIPKHESEAYWEEVEEGAQSACDRYRDFNISNKVLYYNRFSPETFAKLMNEVLKQDPDGIVIVPSHIDTTRRFTDIMHERNIPFILLDSYMPDLKPLAFFGQDSFASGYFAARMLMMIAPKEKEIMLMKQMRNGNVASKQQENRETGFRHYMRDHFPSVTINEVNLPLDEKREEYDKILDTFFKSHPAVHHCITFNSKAHLVAEYLQRANMRNVQIMGYDMVPKNAECVRQGSISFLIAQHGYMQGYECIESLFNAIVLKKEVEPVNYMPIELLTRENIDYYRRKNIG
;
A
#
# COMPACT_ATOMS: atom_id res chain seq x y z
N MET A 1 23.31 72.13 23.92
CA MET A 1 22.51 71.44 24.95
C MET A 1 21.37 70.63 24.35
N ALA A 2 20.70 71.07 23.33
CA ALA A 2 19.56 70.37 22.67
C ALA A 2 19.89 69.03 22.05
N THR A 3 21.09 68.88 21.43
CA THR A 3 21.50 67.65 20.74
C THR A 3 21.78 66.47 21.68
N LYS A 4 22.18 66.77 22.94
CA LYS A 4 22.45 65.74 23.97
C LYS A 4 21.13 65.22 24.60
N LEU A 5 20.12 66.11 24.72
CA LEU A 5 18.77 65.74 25.16
C LEU A 5 18.04 64.87 24.13
N ALA A 6 18.13 65.15 22.84
CA ALA A 6 17.51 64.36 21.78
C ALA A 6 18.12 62.96 21.66
N LYS A 7 19.45 62.82 21.92
CA LYS A 7 20.11 61.51 21.93
C LYS A 7 19.71 60.68 23.13
N ASN A 8 19.51 61.28 24.30
CA ASN A 8 19.04 60.57 25.50
C ASN A 8 17.57 60.17 25.38
N LEU A 9 16.68 60.99 24.81
CA LEU A 9 15.29 60.62 24.54
C LEU A 9 15.19 59.48 23.51
N LYS A 10 16.06 59.44 22.50
CA LYS A 10 16.08 58.33 21.54
C LYS A 10 16.62 57.00 22.15
N MET A 11 17.56 57.11 23.09
CA MET A 11 18.04 55.93 23.83
C MET A 11 16.99 55.41 24.84
N ALA A 12 16.31 56.27 25.56
CA ALA A 12 15.24 55.88 26.51
C ALA A 12 14.10 55.20 25.79
N LYS A 13 13.60 55.76 24.67
CA LYS A 13 12.56 55.08 23.86
C LYS A 13 13.01 53.73 23.27
N LYS A 14 14.29 53.58 22.99
CA LYS A 14 14.84 52.32 22.48
C LYS A 14 14.90 51.26 23.60
N THR A 15 15.22 51.67 24.84
CA THR A 15 15.30 50.78 25.98
C THR A 15 13.93 50.33 26.44
N GLU A 16 12.93 51.23 26.45
CA GLU A 16 11.52 50.87 26.74
C GLU A 16 10.96 49.95 25.68
N PHE A 17 11.26 50.19 24.39
CA PHE A 17 10.84 49.29 23.30
C PHE A 17 11.46 47.90 23.43
N TYR A 18 12.74 47.78 23.80
CA TYR A 18 13.41 46.49 24.06
C TYR A 18 12.79 45.80 25.28
N PHE A 19 12.45 46.54 26.36
CA PHE A 19 11.83 45.93 27.54
C PHE A 19 10.41 45.42 27.25
N VAL A 20 9.59 46.17 26.51
CA VAL A 20 8.26 45.76 26.07
C VAL A 20 8.36 44.57 25.08
N PHE A 21 9.34 44.60 24.18
CA PHE A 21 9.55 43.50 23.20
C PHE A 21 10.05 42.22 23.89
N CYS A 22 11.00 42.33 24.84
CA CYS A 22 11.43 41.18 25.67
C CYS A 22 10.28 40.65 26.56
N SER A 23 9.47 41.53 27.15
CA SER A 23 8.30 41.12 27.94
C SER A 23 7.24 40.44 27.06
N LEU A 24 6.99 40.94 25.84
CA LEU A 24 6.12 40.29 24.88
C LEU A 24 6.67 38.94 24.43
N ILE A 25 7.98 38.83 24.17
CA ILE A 25 8.61 37.57 23.78
C ILE A 25 8.57 36.58 24.96
N CYS A 26 8.79 37.01 26.18
CA CYS A 26 8.64 36.13 27.35
C CYS A 26 7.19 35.71 27.56
N THR A 27 6.20 36.60 27.39
CA THR A 27 4.76 36.24 27.43
C THR A 27 4.36 35.34 26.25
N PHE A 28 4.92 35.55 25.05
CA PHE A 28 4.71 34.67 23.90
C PHE A 28 5.42 33.33 24.10
N ALA A 29 6.60 33.27 24.73
CA ALA A 29 7.26 32.04 25.09
C ALA A 29 6.49 31.22 26.12
N ASP A 30 5.83 31.88 27.09
CA ASP A 30 4.93 31.26 28.06
C ASP A 30 3.59 30.83 27.42
N VAL A 31 3.11 31.52 26.38
CA VAL A 31 1.90 31.16 25.62
C VAL A 31 2.21 30.09 24.56
N MET A 32 3.47 29.96 24.11
CA MET A 32 3.97 28.91 23.24
C MET A 32 4.47 27.67 23.98
N ASP A 33 4.41 27.62 25.31
CA ASP A 33 4.48 26.35 26.04
C ASP A 33 3.17 25.60 25.72
N THR A 34 3.12 25.01 24.52
CA THR A 34 2.08 24.09 24.12
C THR A 34 1.98 23.08 25.25
N GLY A 35 0.87 23.05 25.96
CA GLY A 35 0.61 22.29 27.18
C GLY A 35 0.85 20.78 27.08
N LYS A 36 2.01 20.37 26.57
CA LYS A 36 2.49 18.99 26.61
C LYS A 36 2.89 18.64 28.02
N ILE A 37 1.98 17.95 28.70
CA ILE A 37 2.23 17.38 30.02
C ILE A 37 3.45 16.46 29.93
N ARG A 38 4.47 16.72 30.77
CA ARG A 38 5.70 15.94 30.83
C ARG A 38 5.62 14.93 31.98
N ILE A 39 6.37 13.84 31.90
CA ILE A 39 6.48 12.85 32.98
C ILE A 39 6.80 13.49 34.33
N LYS A 40 7.60 14.58 34.35
CA LYS A 40 7.91 15.36 35.57
C LYS A 40 6.69 16.04 36.18
N ASP A 41 5.74 16.49 35.36
CA ASP A 41 4.53 17.15 35.83
C ASP A 41 3.58 16.13 36.46
N ILE A 42 3.47 14.94 35.88
CA ILE A 42 2.73 13.81 36.42
C ILE A 42 3.34 13.35 37.74
N ALA A 43 4.67 13.24 37.81
CA ALA A 43 5.41 12.85 39.01
C ALA A 43 5.14 13.85 40.16
N LYS A 44 5.17 15.16 39.88
CA LYS A 44 4.85 16.23 40.82
C LYS A 44 3.37 16.14 41.28
N ARG A 45 2.43 15.91 40.37
CA ARG A 45 0.99 15.78 40.69
C ARG A 45 0.69 14.53 41.51
N ALA A 46 1.31 13.40 41.20
CA ALA A 46 1.14 12.12 41.90
C ALA A 46 1.94 12.03 43.21
N GLY A 47 2.88 12.96 43.46
CA GLY A 47 3.77 12.92 44.62
C GLY A 47 4.69 11.71 44.65
N VAL A 48 5.25 11.35 43.49
CA VAL A 48 6.19 10.22 43.30
C VAL A 48 7.37 10.66 42.43
N SER A 49 8.38 9.81 42.31
CA SER A 49 9.53 10.08 41.43
C SER A 49 9.14 9.91 39.94
N ALA A 50 9.82 10.62 39.04
CA ALA A 50 9.64 10.45 37.58
C ALA A 50 9.89 8.99 37.16
N GLY A 51 10.85 8.28 37.77
CA GLY A 51 11.09 6.86 37.52
C GLY A 51 9.94 5.95 37.97
N THR A 52 9.17 6.35 39.00
CA THR A 52 7.94 5.61 39.39
C THR A 52 6.85 5.80 38.36
N VAL A 53 6.66 7.01 37.83
CA VAL A 53 5.71 7.28 36.72
C VAL A 53 6.09 6.50 35.49
N ASP A 54 7.36 6.48 35.10
CA ASP A 54 7.86 5.71 33.97
C ASP A 54 7.58 4.21 34.12
N ARG A 55 7.81 3.63 35.30
CA ARG A 55 7.49 2.21 35.57
C ARG A 55 5.99 1.92 35.47
N VAL A 56 5.12 2.81 35.93
CA VAL A 56 3.67 2.66 35.82
C VAL A 56 3.21 2.75 34.37
N LEU A 57 3.71 3.74 33.62
CA LEU A 57 3.35 3.94 32.21
C LEU A 57 3.76 2.72 31.34
N HIS A 58 4.85 2.05 31.70
CA HIS A 58 5.40 0.93 30.95
C HIS A 58 5.12 -0.44 31.58
N ASN A 59 4.18 -0.52 32.54
CA ASN A 59 3.84 -1.76 33.26
C ASN A 59 5.05 -2.55 33.79
N ARG A 60 6.13 -1.84 34.20
CA ARG A 60 7.34 -2.48 34.73
C ARG A 60 7.10 -2.96 36.17
N PRO A 61 7.69 -4.11 36.57
CA PRO A 61 7.56 -4.59 37.95
C PRO A 61 8.19 -3.64 38.98
N SER A 62 7.89 -3.85 40.26
CA SER A 62 8.43 -3.09 41.41
C SER A 62 7.82 -1.70 41.63
N VAL A 63 6.50 -1.56 41.40
CA VAL A 63 5.73 -0.39 41.83
C VAL A 63 4.74 -0.82 42.90
N SER A 64 4.70 -0.12 44.05
CA SER A 64 3.73 -0.41 45.09
C SER A 64 2.29 -0.11 44.62
N PRO A 65 1.26 -0.87 45.07
CA PRO A 65 -0.12 -0.63 44.70
C PRO A 65 -0.58 0.81 44.98
N LYS A 66 -0.14 1.39 46.10
CA LYS A 66 -0.43 2.78 46.48
C LYS A 66 0.19 3.82 45.55
N ALA A 67 1.40 3.57 45.05
CA ALA A 67 2.06 4.46 44.08
C ALA A 67 1.41 4.33 42.71
N MET A 68 1.02 3.12 42.29
CA MET A 68 0.31 2.86 41.03
C MET A 68 -1.02 3.60 41.00
N GLU A 69 -1.80 3.55 42.08
CA GLU A 69 -3.09 4.25 42.19
C GLU A 69 -2.92 5.78 42.08
N LYS A 70 -1.95 6.35 42.79
CA LYS A 70 -1.66 7.78 42.74
C LYS A 70 -1.28 8.24 41.32
N VAL A 71 -0.44 7.45 40.61
CA VAL A 71 -0.05 7.78 39.24
C VAL A 71 -1.23 7.65 38.28
N LYS A 72 -2.04 6.59 38.37
CA LYS A 72 -3.25 6.43 37.54
C LYS A 72 -4.23 7.58 37.74
N LYS A 73 -4.44 8.01 38.97
CA LYS A 73 -5.28 9.17 39.29
C LYS A 73 -4.75 10.47 38.69
N ALA A 74 -3.45 10.73 38.79
CA ALA A 74 -2.80 11.91 38.22
C ALA A 74 -2.87 11.90 36.68
N LEU A 75 -2.68 10.75 36.03
CA LEU A 75 -2.81 10.59 34.57
C LEU A 75 -4.23 10.93 34.10
N ALA A 76 -5.27 10.46 34.81
CA ALA A 76 -6.66 10.72 34.50
C ALA A 76 -7.02 12.20 34.71
N GLU A 77 -6.60 12.82 35.84
CA GLU A 77 -6.86 14.23 36.18
C GLU A 77 -6.18 15.20 35.18
N MET A 78 -5.06 14.80 34.60
CA MET A 78 -4.28 15.62 33.68
C MET A 78 -4.61 15.32 32.22
N ASP A 79 -5.53 14.40 31.90
CA ASP A 79 -5.82 13.88 30.54
C ASP A 79 -4.52 13.55 29.75
N TYR A 80 -3.56 12.94 30.46
CA TYR A 80 -2.27 12.64 29.87
C TYR A 80 -2.37 11.49 28.86
N LYS A 81 -2.00 11.78 27.61
CA LYS A 81 -1.87 10.79 26.55
C LYS A 81 -0.39 10.50 26.32
N PRO A 82 0.09 9.26 26.57
CA PRO A 82 1.47 8.90 26.32
C PRO A 82 1.88 9.19 24.87
N ASN A 83 3.03 9.79 24.68
CA ASN A 83 3.63 9.89 23.36
C ASN A 83 4.14 8.51 22.94
N MET A 84 3.36 7.77 22.16
CA MET A 84 3.67 6.41 21.76
C MET A 84 4.98 6.34 20.94
N TYR A 85 5.27 7.38 20.14
CA TYR A 85 6.53 7.47 19.40
C TYR A 85 7.74 7.57 20.34
N ALA A 86 7.69 8.46 21.34
CA ALA A 86 8.77 8.59 22.32
C ALA A 86 8.95 7.31 23.15
N SER A 87 7.86 6.64 23.51
CA SER A 87 7.90 5.37 24.21
C SER A 87 8.54 4.26 23.36
N ALA A 88 8.12 4.13 22.10
CA ALA A 88 8.65 3.14 21.18
C ALA A 88 10.16 3.32 20.93
N LEU A 89 10.60 4.57 20.71
CA LEU A 89 12.03 4.91 20.56
C LEU A 89 12.86 4.55 21.82
N ALA A 90 12.30 4.76 23.02
CA ALA A 90 13.00 4.46 24.26
C ALA A 90 13.24 2.96 24.49
N TYR A 91 12.47 2.07 23.88
CA TYR A 91 12.64 0.62 24.00
C TYR A 91 13.84 0.08 23.22
N ASN A 92 14.33 0.79 22.23
CA ASN A 92 15.48 0.41 21.37
C ASN A 92 15.42 -1.06 20.89
N LYS A 93 14.19 -1.57 20.64
CA LYS A 93 13.94 -2.92 20.10
C LYS A 93 14.03 -2.85 18.57
N SER A 94 14.65 -3.85 17.96
CA SER A 94 14.62 -4.04 16.52
C SER A 94 13.43 -4.92 16.13
N TYR A 95 12.80 -4.61 15.00
CA TYR A 95 11.67 -5.37 14.46
C TYR A 95 11.98 -5.82 13.04
N THR A 96 11.75 -7.09 12.76
CA THR A 96 11.98 -7.67 11.44
C THR A 96 10.68 -8.17 10.85
N PHE A 97 10.25 -7.54 9.77
CA PHE A 97 9.13 -7.97 8.96
C PHE A 97 9.61 -8.77 7.77
N TYR A 98 8.74 -9.58 7.22
CA TYR A 98 8.99 -10.35 6.01
C TYR A 98 7.84 -10.15 5.03
N SER A 99 8.16 -9.87 3.77
CA SER A 99 7.19 -9.80 2.68
C SER A 99 7.41 -10.94 1.71
N LEU A 100 6.44 -11.85 1.60
CA LEU A 100 6.47 -12.96 0.66
C LEU A 100 5.63 -12.61 -0.56
N ILE A 101 6.29 -12.32 -1.66
CA ILE A 101 5.68 -11.91 -2.92
C ILE A 101 6.08 -12.84 -4.07
N PRO A 102 5.28 -12.89 -5.15
CA PRO A 102 5.66 -13.66 -6.33
C PRO A 102 6.95 -13.15 -6.96
N LYS A 103 7.81 -14.09 -7.42
CA LYS A 103 8.98 -13.74 -8.22
C LYS A 103 8.52 -13.00 -9.49
N HIS A 104 9.17 -11.90 -9.81
CA HIS A 104 8.84 -11.03 -10.94
C HIS A 104 10.11 -10.50 -11.62
N GLU A 105 9.92 -9.91 -12.79
CA GLU A 105 10.95 -9.17 -13.51
C GLU A 105 10.97 -7.70 -13.05
N SER A 106 12.02 -6.98 -13.42
CA SER A 106 12.06 -5.52 -13.24
C SER A 106 10.91 -4.84 -14.01
N GLU A 107 10.53 -3.65 -13.56
CA GLU A 107 9.43 -2.85 -14.12
C GLU A 107 8.05 -3.53 -14.05
N ALA A 108 7.88 -4.53 -13.17
CA ALA A 108 6.60 -5.18 -12.92
C ALA A 108 5.82 -4.49 -11.79
N TYR A 109 4.53 -4.80 -11.67
CA TYR A 109 3.68 -4.32 -10.57
C TYR A 109 4.28 -4.58 -9.17
N TRP A 110 4.93 -5.73 -8.99
CA TRP A 110 5.52 -6.11 -7.70
C TRP A 110 6.72 -5.26 -7.30
N GLU A 111 7.44 -4.68 -8.26
CA GLU A 111 8.51 -3.72 -7.97
C GLU A 111 7.96 -2.45 -7.31
N GLU A 112 6.80 -1.94 -7.75
CA GLU A 112 6.12 -0.82 -7.07
C GLU A 112 5.76 -1.16 -5.62
N VAL A 113 5.30 -2.39 -5.36
CA VAL A 113 5.00 -2.87 -4.01
C VAL A 113 6.25 -2.89 -3.13
N GLU A 114 7.37 -3.38 -3.66
CA GLU A 114 8.65 -3.40 -2.94
C GLU A 114 9.15 -2.00 -2.61
N GLU A 115 9.10 -1.09 -3.58
CA GLU A 115 9.49 0.31 -3.38
C GLU A 115 8.64 0.99 -2.30
N GLY A 116 7.35 0.73 -2.28
CA GLY A 116 6.45 1.22 -1.26
C GLY A 116 6.82 0.68 0.13
N ALA A 117 7.05 -0.62 0.23
CA ALA A 117 7.45 -1.26 1.48
C ALA A 117 8.80 -0.72 1.99
N GLN A 118 9.78 -0.53 1.09
CA GLN A 118 11.06 0.06 1.43
C GLN A 118 10.92 1.51 1.90
N SER A 119 10.10 2.31 1.22
CA SER A 119 9.84 3.71 1.61
C SER A 119 9.23 3.82 3.01
N ALA A 120 8.35 2.89 3.39
CA ALA A 120 7.82 2.84 4.75
C ALA A 120 8.92 2.48 5.78
N CYS A 121 9.81 1.53 5.45
CA CYS A 121 10.96 1.21 6.31
C CYS A 121 11.87 2.44 6.49
N ASP A 122 12.15 3.17 5.41
CA ASP A 122 13.00 4.36 5.46
C ASP A 122 12.37 5.48 6.31
N ARG A 123 11.06 5.65 6.22
CA ARG A 123 10.31 6.60 7.05
C ARG A 123 10.39 6.28 8.53
N TYR A 124 10.32 5.00 8.88
CA TYR A 124 10.29 4.54 10.27
C TYR A 124 11.63 3.96 10.74
N ARG A 125 12.74 4.28 10.04
CA ARG A 125 14.10 3.76 10.34
C ARG A 125 14.55 3.99 11.77
N ASP A 126 14.14 5.11 12.39
CA ASP A 126 14.52 5.47 13.77
C ASP A 126 13.92 4.48 14.80
N PHE A 127 12.93 3.68 14.41
CA PHE A 127 12.33 2.63 15.24
C PHE A 127 12.96 1.26 15.01
N ASN A 128 14.07 1.19 14.30
CA ASN A 128 14.81 -0.04 13.99
C ASN A 128 13.93 -1.13 13.33
N ILE A 129 13.04 -0.72 12.42
CA ILE A 129 12.28 -1.66 11.61
C ILE A 129 13.05 -2.04 10.35
N SER A 130 12.89 -3.27 9.92
CA SER A 130 13.39 -3.77 8.64
C SER A 130 12.37 -4.68 7.98
N ASN A 131 12.33 -4.70 6.66
CA ASN A 131 11.50 -5.62 5.89
C ASN A 131 12.39 -6.44 4.95
N LYS A 132 12.29 -7.76 5.01
CA LYS A 132 13.00 -8.68 4.12
C LYS A 132 12.03 -9.21 3.09
N VAL A 133 12.24 -8.84 1.83
CA VAL A 133 11.42 -9.32 0.72
C VAL A 133 11.95 -10.68 0.25
N LEU A 134 11.06 -11.66 0.14
CA LEU A 134 11.36 -13.01 -0.30
C LEU A 134 10.44 -13.40 -1.46
N TYR A 135 11.02 -14.07 -2.45
CA TYR A 135 10.33 -14.37 -3.70
C TYR A 135 10.03 -15.86 -3.83
N TYR A 136 8.79 -16.19 -4.16
CA TYR A 136 8.37 -17.55 -4.46
C TYR A 136 7.85 -17.66 -5.89
N ASN A 137 7.91 -18.85 -6.45
CA ASN A 137 7.28 -19.14 -7.74
C ASN A 137 5.77 -19.30 -7.54
N ARG A 138 4.96 -18.37 -8.11
CA ARG A 138 3.49 -18.39 -8.00
C ARG A 138 2.81 -19.65 -8.54
N PHE A 139 3.53 -20.46 -9.33
CA PHE A 139 3.04 -21.72 -9.88
C PHE A 139 3.53 -22.95 -9.11
N SER A 140 4.25 -22.76 -7.99
CA SER A 140 4.76 -23.85 -7.15
C SER A 140 4.44 -23.64 -5.69
N PRO A 141 3.44 -24.39 -5.16
CA PRO A 141 3.14 -24.40 -3.73
C PRO A 141 4.35 -24.76 -2.86
N GLU A 142 5.25 -25.61 -3.39
CA GLU A 142 6.44 -26.09 -2.68
C GLU A 142 7.42 -24.96 -2.40
N THR A 143 7.63 -24.06 -3.37
CA THR A 143 8.53 -22.90 -3.18
C THR A 143 7.97 -21.95 -2.14
N PHE A 144 6.67 -21.71 -2.14
CA PHE A 144 5.98 -20.91 -1.13
C PHE A 144 6.08 -21.56 0.26
N ALA A 145 5.78 -22.86 0.36
CA ALA A 145 5.86 -23.60 1.61
C ALA A 145 7.28 -23.62 2.19
N LYS A 146 8.31 -23.79 1.33
CA LYS A 146 9.71 -23.73 1.75
C LYS A 146 10.04 -22.38 2.37
N LEU A 147 9.72 -21.28 1.70
CA LEU A 147 9.98 -19.92 2.21
C LEU A 147 9.25 -19.65 3.51
N MET A 148 7.97 -20.01 3.62
CA MET A 148 7.22 -19.85 4.87
C MET A 148 7.87 -20.58 6.03
N ASN A 149 8.30 -21.85 5.82
CA ASN A 149 9.03 -22.60 6.84
C ASN A 149 10.35 -21.93 7.26
N GLU A 150 11.08 -21.33 6.32
CA GLU A 150 12.32 -20.60 6.59
C GLU A 150 12.03 -19.33 7.40
N VAL A 151 11.02 -18.56 7.03
CA VAL A 151 10.62 -17.33 7.72
C VAL A 151 10.16 -17.62 9.15
N LEU A 152 9.34 -18.64 9.35
CA LEU A 152 8.82 -18.99 10.68
C LEU A 152 9.92 -19.46 11.65
N LYS A 153 11.08 -19.92 11.15
CA LYS A 153 12.26 -20.24 11.97
C LYS A 153 13.03 -19.00 12.45
N GLN A 154 12.80 -17.83 11.83
CA GLN A 154 13.48 -16.58 12.15
C GLN A 154 12.74 -15.73 13.18
N ASP A 155 11.65 -16.25 13.78
CA ASP A 155 10.79 -15.54 14.72
C ASP A 155 10.40 -14.12 14.24
N PRO A 156 9.71 -14.00 13.09
CA PRO A 156 9.34 -12.71 12.52
C PRO A 156 8.41 -11.93 13.44
N ASP A 157 8.60 -10.62 13.54
CA ASP A 157 7.66 -9.75 14.27
C ASP A 157 6.34 -9.54 13.49
N GLY A 158 6.36 -9.69 12.16
CA GLY A 158 5.17 -9.60 11.30
C GLY A 158 5.45 -10.06 9.88
N ILE A 159 4.42 -10.49 9.16
CA ILE A 159 4.55 -11.06 7.81
C ILE A 159 3.51 -10.43 6.87
N VAL A 160 3.95 -10.03 5.67
CA VAL A 160 3.07 -9.67 4.55
C VAL A 160 3.06 -10.83 3.56
N ILE A 161 1.88 -11.30 3.15
CA ILE A 161 1.70 -12.48 2.31
C ILE A 161 0.80 -12.16 1.13
N VAL A 162 1.26 -12.51 -0.08
CA VAL A 162 0.38 -12.63 -1.25
C VAL A 162 -0.10 -14.07 -1.33
N PRO A 163 -1.40 -14.35 -1.08
CA PRO A 163 -1.90 -15.72 -0.96
C PRO A 163 -2.16 -16.35 -2.34
N SER A 164 -1.11 -16.89 -2.99
CA SER A 164 -1.23 -17.54 -4.29
C SER A 164 -1.75 -18.99 -4.23
N HIS A 165 -1.56 -19.67 -3.10
CA HIS A 165 -1.93 -21.08 -2.89
C HIS A 165 -2.79 -21.22 -1.63
N ILE A 166 -4.11 -21.28 -1.80
CA ILE A 166 -5.10 -21.18 -0.72
C ILE A 166 -4.82 -22.15 0.43
N ASP A 167 -4.73 -23.45 0.14
CA ASP A 167 -4.56 -24.48 1.17
C ASP A 167 -3.21 -24.37 1.88
N THR A 168 -2.15 -24.06 1.12
CA THR A 168 -0.82 -23.85 1.71
C THR A 168 -0.81 -22.60 2.59
N THR A 169 -1.42 -21.51 2.12
CA THR A 169 -1.53 -20.27 2.91
C THR A 169 -2.29 -20.52 4.21
N ARG A 170 -3.44 -21.21 4.15
CA ARG A 170 -4.26 -21.54 5.33
C ARG A 170 -3.44 -22.28 6.39
N ARG A 171 -2.74 -23.34 6.00
CA ARG A 171 -1.91 -24.11 6.94
C ARG A 171 -0.87 -23.24 7.67
N PHE A 172 -0.26 -22.25 6.97
CA PHE A 172 0.72 -21.38 7.59
C PHE A 172 0.08 -20.28 8.43
N THR A 173 -1.10 -19.77 8.04
CA THR A 173 -1.83 -18.80 8.86
C THR A 173 -2.30 -19.41 10.18
N ASP A 174 -2.68 -20.69 10.21
CA ASP A 174 -3.01 -21.40 11.45
C ASP A 174 -1.80 -21.42 12.41
N ILE A 175 -0.60 -21.75 11.91
CA ILE A 175 0.66 -21.71 12.69
C ILE A 175 0.95 -20.29 13.20
N MET A 176 0.73 -19.27 12.36
CA MET A 176 0.95 -17.88 12.77
C MET A 176 -0.01 -17.44 13.88
N HIS A 177 -1.28 -17.88 13.83
CA HIS A 177 -2.22 -17.63 14.90
C HIS A 177 -1.81 -18.31 16.21
N GLU A 178 -1.42 -19.58 16.17
CA GLU A 178 -0.91 -20.31 17.35
C GLU A 178 0.30 -19.61 17.98
N ARG A 179 1.18 -19.03 17.16
CA ARG A 179 2.39 -18.35 17.61
C ARG A 179 2.20 -16.85 17.86
N ASN A 180 0.98 -16.32 17.68
CA ASN A 180 0.66 -14.89 17.78
C ASN A 180 1.54 -14.01 16.86
N ILE A 181 1.87 -14.49 15.65
CA ILE A 181 2.59 -13.72 14.64
C ILE A 181 1.55 -12.98 13.79
N PRO A 182 1.48 -11.64 13.84
CA PRO A 182 0.57 -10.86 13.02
C PRO A 182 0.96 -10.95 11.55
N PHE A 183 -0.04 -11.08 10.68
CA PHE A 183 0.18 -11.10 9.24
C PHE A 183 -0.84 -10.23 8.49
N ILE A 184 -0.41 -9.71 7.37
CA ILE A 184 -1.22 -8.91 6.44
C ILE A 184 -1.35 -9.69 5.13
N LEU A 185 -2.56 -9.70 4.58
CA LEU A 185 -2.79 -10.19 3.23
C LEU A 185 -2.67 -9.03 2.24
N LEU A 186 -1.93 -9.26 1.18
CA LEU A 186 -1.70 -8.32 0.10
C LEU A 186 -2.29 -8.87 -1.20
N ASP A 187 -2.91 -7.99 -2.00
CA ASP A 187 -3.42 -8.28 -3.33
C ASP A 187 -4.71 -9.13 -3.35
N SER A 188 -4.80 -10.24 -2.65
CA SER A 188 -5.96 -11.13 -2.62
C SER A 188 -6.57 -11.26 -1.24
N TYR A 189 -7.87 -10.93 -1.10
CA TYR A 189 -8.58 -10.97 0.17
C TYR A 189 -9.14 -12.35 0.49
N MET A 190 -8.82 -12.83 1.69
CA MET A 190 -9.29 -14.11 2.22
C MET A 190 -9.71 -13.92 3.71
N PRO A 191 -10.95 -13.47 3.97
CA PRO A 191 -11.40 -13.09 5.32
C PRO A 191 -11.38 -14.24 6.32
N ASP A 192 -11.58 -15.46 5.86
CA ASP A 192 -11.55 -16.67 6.66
C ASP A 192 -10.18 -16.99 7.28
N LEU A 193 -9.10 -16.41 6.74
CA LEU A 193 -7.76 -16.50 7.32
C LEU A 193 -7.52 -15.54 8.49
N LYS A 194 -8.45 -14.62 8.77
CA LYS A 194 -8.39 -13.65 9.89
C LYS A 194 -7.05 -12.89 9.95
N PRO A 195 -6.61 -12.22 8.88
CA PRO A 195 -5.41 -11.41 8.90
C PRO A 195 -5.55 -10.21 9.84
N LEU A 196 -4.41 -9.63 10.27
CA LEU A 196 -4.40 -8.33 10.96
C LEU A 196 -5.03 -7.25 10.09
N ALA A 197 -4.67 -7.23 8.80
CA ALA A 197 -5.25 -6.36 7.78
C ALA A 197 -5.13 -6.98 6.38
N PHE A 198 -5.88 -6.41 5.45
CA PHE A 198 -5.78 -6.69 4.02
C PHE A 198 -5.58 -5.38 3.26
N PHE A 199 -4.72 -5.41 2.25
CA PHE A 199 -4.51 -4.34 1.28
C PHE A 199 -4.61 -4.88 -0.13
N GLY A 200 -5.44 -4.27 -0.96
CA GLY A 200 -5.64 -4.67 -2.35
C GLY A 200 -6.83 -3.97 -2.98
N GLN A 201 -7.11 -4.28 -4.23
CA GLN A 201 -8.28 -3.75 -4.92
C GLN A 201 -9.44 -4.76 -4.86
N ASP A 202 -10.69 -4.28 -4.79
CA ASP A 202 -11.84 -5.14 -5.02
C ASP A 202 -11.81 -5.61 -6.49
N SER A 203 -11.33 -6.82 -6.69
CA SER A 203 -11.09 -7.37 -8.03
C SER A 203 -12.39 -7.57 -8.81
N PHE A 204 -13.48 -7.97 -8.14
CA PHE A 204 -14.77 -8.14 -8.81
C PHE A 204 -15.33 -6.79 -9.25
N ALA A 205 -15.38 -5.81 -8.34
CA ALA A 205 -15.84 -4.46 -8.65
C ALA A 205 -14.97 -3.81 -9.73
N SER A 206 -13.65 -4.05 -9.71
CA SER A 206 -12.72 -3.55 -10.71
C SER A 206 -12.98 -4.14 -12.09
N GLY A 207 -13.25 -5.44 -12.19
CA GLY A 207 -13.63 -6.08 -13.45
C GLY A 207 -14.98 -5.60 -13.99
N TYR A 208 -15.96 -5.44 -13.11
CA TYR A 208 -17.26 -4.86 -13.44
C TYR A 208 -17.14 -3.43 -13.97
N PHE A 209 -16.31 -2.61 -13.30
CA PHE A 209 -15.95 -1.26 -13.73
C PHE A 209 -15.25 -1.26 -15.10
N ALA A 210 -14.29 -2.18 -15.33
CA ALA A 210 -13.59 -2.31 -16.60
C ALA A 210 -14.55 -2.56 -17.76
N ALA A 211 -15.52 -3.46 -17.58
CA ALA A 211 -16.55 -3.74 -18.58
C ALA A 211 -17.39 -2.49 -18.89
N ARG A 212 -17.81 -1.76 -17.83
CA ARG A 212 -18.56 -0.52 -17.99
C ARG A 212 -17.78 0.52 -18.78
N MET A 213 -16.50 0.73 -18.46
CA MET A 213 -15.65 1.69 -19.16
C MET A 213 -15.43 1.28 -20.62
N LEU A 214 -15.17 0.00 -20.87
CA LEU A 214 -15.04 -0.52 -22.24
C LEU A 214 -16.31 -0.25 -23.05
N MET A 215 -17.48 -0.60 -22.53
CA MET A 215 -18.73 -0.44 -23.26
C MET A 215 -19.20 1.01 -23.38
N MET A 216 -18.69 1.94 -22.55
CA MET A 216 -18.92 3.38 -22.76
C MET A 216 -18.21 3.92 -24.01
N ILE A 217 -17.04 3.41 -24.36
CA ILE A 217 -16.30 3.81 -25.56
C ILE A 217 -16.64 2.94 -26.78
N ALA A 218 -17.12 1.73 -26.56
CA ALA A 218 -17.41 0.72 -27.58
C ALA A 218 -18.86 0.21 -27.56
N PRO A 219 -19.90 1.09 -27.49
CA PRO A 219 -21.28 0.68 -27.23
C PRO A 219 -21.93 -0.10 -28.38
N LYS A 220 -21.30 -0.11 -29.56
CA LYS A 220 -21.82 -0.80 -30.76
C LYS A 220 -21.08 -2.08 -31.10
N GLU A 221 -20.04 -2.42 -30.31
CA GLU A 221 -19.28 -3.66 -30.52
C GLU A 221 -20.20 -4.88 -30.34
N LYS A 222 -19.98 -5.87 -31.22
CA LYS A 222 -20.65 -7.17 -31.16
C LYS A 222 -19.71 -8.26 -30.69
N GLU A 223 -18.42 -8.02 -30.84
CA GLU A 223 -17.36 -8.95 -30.49
C GLU A 223 -16.23 -8.17 -29.81
N ILE A 224 -15.69 -8.73 -28.74
CA ILE A 224 -14.50 -8.20 -28.05
C ILE A 224 -13.49 -9.33 -27.83
N MET A 225 -12.21 -9.00 -27.78
CA MET A 225 -11.16 -9.95 -27.43
C MET A 225 -10.84 -9.85 -25.93
N LEU A 226 -10.83 -10.98 -25.25
CA LEU A 226 -10.28 -11.12 -23.90
C LEU A 226 -8.95 -11.85 -23.96
N MET A 227 -7.84 -11.15 -23.71
CA MET A 227 -6.52 -11.73 -23.65
C MET A 227 -6.21 -12.23 -22.24
N LYS A 228 -5.79 -13.49 -22.16
CA LYS A 228 -5.29 -14.13 -20.93
C LYS A 228 -3.85 -14.56 -21.09
N GLN A 229 -3.06 -14.44 -20.05
CA GLN A 229 -1.77 -15.16 -19.97
C GLN A 229 -1.96 -16.44 -19.16
N MET A 230 -1.52 -17.54 -19.72
CA MET A 230 -1.71 -18.87 -19.14
C MET A 230 -0.42 -19.68 -19.08
N ARG A 231 -0.29 -20.49 -18.04
CA ARG A 231 0.75 -21.54 -17.94
C ARG A 231 0.06 -22.86 -17.64
N ASN A 232 0.26 -23.87 -18.52
CA ASN A 232 -0.32 -25.21 -18.38
C ASN A 232 -1.85 -25.18 -18.17
N GLY A 233 -2.56 -24.30 -18.86
CA GLY A 233 -4.01 -24.16 -18.76
C GLY A 233 -4.53 -23.37 -17.57
N ASN A 234 -3.66 -22.84 -16.72
CA ASN A 234 -4.03 -22.06 -15.53
C ASN A 234 -3.70 -20.58 -15.68
N VAL A 235 -4.60 -19.73 -15.21
CA VAL A 235 -4.40 -18.28 -15.07
C VAL A 235 -3.46 -18.00 -13.88
N ALA A 236 -2.69 -16.92 -14.00
CA ALA A 236 -1.61 -16.65 -13.05
C ALA A 236 -2.07 -16.18 -11.64
N SER A 237 -3.32 -15.70 -11.47
CA SER A 237 -3.76 -15.20 -10.16
C SER A 237 -5.27 -15.22 -9.99
N LYS A 238 -5.71 -15.41 -8.75
CA LYS A 238 -7.12 -15.35 -8.34
C LYS A 238 -7.77 -14.00 -8.61
N GLN A 239 -6.99 -12.93 -8.54
CA GLN A 239 -7.47 -11.59 -8.88
C GLN A 239 -7.91 -11.48 -10.33
N GLN A 240 -7.13 -12.03 -11.28
CA GLN A 240 -7.51 -12.02 -12.69
C GLN A 240 -8.83 -12.77 -12.91
N GLU A 241 -9.01 -13.91 -12.25
CA GLU A 241 -10.28 -14.66 -12.29
C GLU A 241 -11.46 -13.86 -11.75
N ASN A 242 -11.26 -13.17 -10.62
CA ASN A 242 -12.29 -12.34 -10.01
C ASN A 242 -12.64 -11.12 -10.89
N ARG A 243 -11.63 -10.48 -11.52
CA ARG A 243 -11.86 -9.40 -12.50
C ARG A 243 -12.64 -9.89 -13.70
N GLU A 244 -12.25 -11.04 -14.25
CA GLU A 244 -13.00 -11.66 -15.35
C GLU A 244 -14.45 -11.96 -14.94
N THR A 245 -14.66 -12.47 -13.74
CA THR A 245 -16.01 -12.75 -13.21
C THR A 245 -16.83 -11.48 -13.13
N GLY A 246 -16.28 -10.39 -12.59
CA GLY A 246 -16.95 -9.09 -12.54
C GLY A 246 -17.26 -8.52 -13.92
N PHE A 247 -16.29 -8.60 -14.83
CA PHE A 247 -16.44 -8.18 -16.22
C PHE A 247 -17.57 -8.94 -16.93
N ARG A 248 -17.56 -10.26 -16.86
CA ARG A 248 -18.59 -11.11 -17.49
C ARG A 248 -19.98 -10.89 -16.88
N HIS A 249 -20.05 -10.57 -15.58
CA HIS A 249 -21.30 -10.21 -14.91
C HIS A 249 -21.91 -8.95 -15.55
N TYR A 250 -21.10 -7.87 -15.66
CA TYR A 250 -21.57 -6.64 -16.31
C TYR A 250 -22.04 -6.90 -17.76
N MET A 251 -21.22 -7.64 -18.53
CA MET A 251 -21.53 -7.93 -19.93
C MET A 251 -22.82 -8.74 -20.08
N ARG A 252 -23.00 -9.77 -19.26
CA ARG A 252 -24.23 -10.58 -19.26
C ARG A 252 -25.46 -9.74 -18.95
N ASP A 253 -25.38 -8.84 -17.98
CA ASP A 253 -26.53 -8.10 -17.46
C ASP A 253 -26.90 -6.89 -18.36
N HIS A 254 -25.93 -6.30 -19.07
CA HIS A 254 -26.13 -5.08 -19.84
C HIS A 254 -25.92 -5.25 -21.37
N PHE A 255 -25.08 -6.20 -21.77
CA PHE A 255 -24.69 -6.43 -23.16
C PHE A 255 -24.69 -7.92 -23.53
N PRO A 256 -25.82 -8.66 -23.32
CA PRO A 256 -25.83 -10.12 -23.47
C PRO A 256 -25.64 -10.60 -24.93
N SER A 257 -25.73 -9.72 -25.89
CA SER A 257 -25.52 -10.03 -27.31
C SER A 257 -24.06 -9.89 -27.78
N VAL A 258 -23.17 -9.36 -26.89
CA VAL A 258 -21.74 -9.19 -27.22
C VAL A 258 -21.02 -10.50 -26.98
N THR A 259 -20.30 -10.99 -27.98
CA THR A 259 -19.46 -12.18 -27.90
C THR A 259 -18.09 -11.83 -27.32
N ILE A 260 -17.64 -12.59 -26.32
CA ILE A 260 -16.30 -12.45 -25.74
C ILE A 260 -15.44 -13.59 -26.28
N ASN A 261 -14.53 -13.24 -27.19
CA ASN A 261 -13.58 -14.18 -27.81
C ASN A 261 -12.28 -14.21 -27.00
N GLU A 262 -11.90 -15.38 -26.49
CA GLU A 262 -10.72 -15.53 -25.65
C GLU A 262 -9.47 -15.80 -26.47
N VAL A 263 -8.36 -15.14 -26.11
CA VAL A 263 -7.03 -15.43 -26.65
C VAL A 263 -6.09 -15.74 -25.50
N ASN A 264 -5.52 -16.93 -25.52
CA ASN A 264 -4.59 -17.41 -24.52
C ASN A 264 -3.15 -17.24 -25.03
N LEU A 265 -2.41 -16.31 -24.43
CA LEU A 265 -0.99 -16.15 -24.67
C LEU A 265 -0.22 -17.00 -23.64
N PRO A 266 0.67 -17.89 -24.07
CA PRO A 266 1.49 -18.66 -23.15
C PRO A 266 2.41 -17.73 -22.35
N LEU A 267 2.68 -18.08 -21.09
CA LEU A 267 3.62 -17.34 -20.26
C LEU A 267 5.06 -17.62 -20.70
N ASP A 268 5.90 -16.60 -20.68
CA ASP A 268 7.36 -16.69 -20.93
C ASP A 268 7.74 -17.15 -22.36
N GLU A 269 6.88 -16.92 -23.34
CA GLU A 269 7.18 -17.19 -24.74
C GLU A 269 7.82 -15.99 -25.46
N LYS A 270 8.39 -16.28 -26.64
CA LYS A 270 8.98 -15.26 -27.49
C LYS A 270 7.90 -14.44 -28.20
N ARG A 271 8.23 -13.19 -28.52
CA ARG A 271 7.34 -12.26 -29.21
C ARG A 271 6.76 -12.84 -30.50
N GLU A 272 7.57 -13.56 -31.26
CA GLU A 272 7.17 -14.16 -32.54
C GLU A 272 6.02 -15.18 -32.38
N GLU A 273 5.95 -15.85 -31.23
CA GLU A 273 4.87 -16.78 -30.93
C GLU A 273 3.59 -16.04 -30.59
N TYR A 274 3.69 -14.97 -29.81
CA TYR A 274 2.54 -14.08 -29.55
C TYR A 274 2.00 -13.47 -30.83
N ASP A 275 2.87 -13.00 -31.72
CA ASP A 275 2.49 -12.40 -33.00
C ASP A 275 1.72 -13.42 -33.88
N LYS A 276 2.15 -14.70 -33.95
CA LYS A 276 1.43 -15.75 -34.69
C LYS A 276 0.03 -16.04 -34.15
N ILE A 277 -0.09 -16.09 -32.80
CA ILE A 277 -1.38 -16.33 -32.15
C ILE A 277 -2.34 -15.16 -32.45
N LEU A 278 -1.87 -13.92 -32.29
CA LEU A 278 -2.65 -12.72 -32.55
C LEU A 278 -3.01 -12.54 -34.02
N ASP A 279 -2.07 -12.84 -34.94
CA ASP A 279 -2.33 -12.88 -36.39
C ASP A 279 -3.47 -13.84 -36.73
N THR A 280 -3.42 -15.05 -36.18
CA THR A 280 -4.46 -16.07 -36.40
C THR A 280 -5.81 -15.60 -35.86
N PHE A 281 -5.81 -15.00 -34.67
CA PHE A 281 -7.03 -14.48 -34.06
C PHE A 281 -7.67 -13.36 -34.89
N PHE A 282 -6.93 -12.30 -35.23
CA PHE A 282 -7.49 -11.16 -35.95
C PHE A 282 -7.89 -11.47 -37.39
N LYS A 283 -7.25 -12.47 -38.02
CA LYS A 283 -7.69 -12.99 -39.33
C LYS A 283 -9.05 -13.69 -39.24
N SER A 284 -9.32 -14.40 -38.17
CA SER A 284 -10.61 -15.10 -37.96
C SER A 284 -11.70 -14.20 -37.34
N HIS A 285 -11.32 -13.10 -36.70
CA HIS A 285 -12.25 -12.16 -36.04
C HIS A 285 -12.01 -10.71 -36.51
N PRO A 286 -12.25 -10.40 -37.81
CA PRO A 286 -11.97 -9.09 -38.40
C PRO A 286 -12.88 -7.98 -37.84
N ALA A 287 -13.97 -8.33 -37.19
CA ALA A 287 -14.93 -7.40 -36.58
C ALA A 287 -14.52 -6.98 -35.13
N VAL A 288 -13.50 -7.56 -34.58
CA VAL A 288 -13.01 -7.18 -33.24
C VAL A 288 -12.17 -5.91 -33.32
N HIS A 289 -12.62 -4.84 -32.67
CA HIS A 289 -11.90 -3.58 -32.58
C HIS A 289 -11.48 -3.22 -31.14
N HIS A 290 -12.01 -3.93 -30.14
CA HIS A 290 -11.70 -3.66 -28.75
C HIS A 290 -11.28 -4.94 -28.03
N CYS A 291 -10.19 -4.80 -27.27
CA CYS A 291 -9.55 -5.88 -26.55
C CYS A 291 -9.43 -5.51 -25.06
N ILE A 292 -9.41 -6.51 -24.20
CA ILE A 292 -9.17 -6.32 -22.75
C ILE A 292 -8.28 -7.43 -22.21
N THR A 293 -7.49 -7.09 -21.19
CA THR A 293 -6.78 -8.05 -20.33
C THR A 293 -6.88 -7.64 -18.87
N PHE A 294 -6.85 -8.60 -17.97
CA PHE A 294 -6.97 -8.38 -16.51
C PHE A 294 -5.63 -8.41 -15.76
N ASN A 295 -4.52 -8.30 -16.51
CA ASN A 295 -3.16 -8.29 -15.98
C ASN A 295 -2.36 -7.10 -16.51
N SER A 296 -1.11 -6.96 -16.04
CA SER A 296 -0.17 -5.89 -16.42
C SER A 296 0.45 -6.04 -17.83
N LYS A 297 -0.03 -6.95 -18.67
CA LYS A 297 0.60 -7.30 -19.96
C LYS A 297 -0.17 -6.80 -21.19
N ALA A 298 -0.95 -5.73 -21.05
CA ALA A 298 -1.68 -5.12 -22.18
C ALA A 298 -0.74 -4.70 -23.33
N HIS A 299 0.50 -4.29 -23.01
CA HIS A 299 1.52 -3.93 -23.99
C HIS A 299 1.83 -5.04 -24.98
N LEU A 300 1.68 -6.32 -24.64
CA LEU A 300 1.93 -7.43 -25.58
C LEU A 300 1.03 -7.32 -26.81
N VAL A 301 -0.27 -7.07 -26.59
CA VAL A 301 -1.22 -6.86 -27.68
C VAL A 301 -1.02 -5.48 -28.32
N ALA A 302 -0.83 -4.42 -27.52
CA ALA A 302 -0.68 -3.06 -28.03
C ALA A 302 0.53 -2.93 -28.98
N GLU A 303 1.67 -3.50 -28.62
CA GLU A 303 2.88 -3.51 -29.45
C GLU A 303 2.68 -4.34 -30.74
N TYR A 304 1.93 -5.47 -30.66
CA TYR A 304 1.54 -6.22 -31.86
C TYR A 304 0.68 -5.37 -32.79
N LEU A 305 -0.37 -4.71 -32.27
CA LEU A 305 -1.25 -3.86 -33.06
C LEU A 305 -0.50 -2.73 -33.77
N GLN A 306 0.51 -2.14 -33.11
CA GLN A 306 1.39 -1.14 -33.71
C GLN A 306 2.20 -1.72 -34.87
N ARG A 307 2.85 -2.89 -34.70
CA ARG A 307 3.63 -3.57 -35.73
C ARG A 307 2.77 -4.00 -36.92
N ALA A 308 1.57 -4.49 -36.67
CA ALA A 308 0.62 -4.89 -37.68
C ALA A 308 -0.11 -3.71 -38.35
N ASN A 309 0.15 -2.47 -37.92
CA ASN A 309 -0.50 -1.22 -38.36
C ASN A 309 -2.06 -1.27 -38.22
N MET A 310 -2.54 -1.95 -37.20
CA MET A 310 -3.98 -2.10 -36.88
C MET A 310 -4.48 -0.95 -36.02
N ARG A 311 -4.54 0.26 -36.59
CA ARG A 311 -4.88 1.50 -35.84
C ARG A 311 -6.35 1.61 -35.39
N ASN A 312 -7.22 0.77 -35.93
CA ASN A 312 -8.64 0.71 -35.60
C ASN A 312 -8.94 -0.27 -34.45
N VAL A 313 -7.93 -0.94 -33.90
CA VAL A 313 -8.05 -1.86 -32.78
C VAL A 313 -7.34 -1.29 -31.57
N GLN A 314 -7.97 -1.39 -30.40
CA GLN A 314 -7.46 -0.87 -29.14
C GLN A 314 -7.56 -1.92 -28.05
N ILE A 315 -6.65 -1.85 -27.08
CA ILE A 315 -6.70 -2.69 -25.89
C ILE A 315 -6.79 -1.85 -24.63
N MET A 316 -7.46 -2.38 -23.63
CA MET A 316 -7.52 -1.88 -22.27
C MET A 316 -6.87 -2.91 -21.34
N GLY A 317 -6.34 -2.46 -20.23
CA GLY A 317 -5.68 -3.35 -19.29
C GLY A 317 -5.52 -2.78 -17.89
N TYR A 318 -4.58 -3.35 -17.19
CA TYR A 318 -4.27 -3.01 -15.80
C TYR A 318 -2.81 -2.60 -15.66
N ASP A 319 -2.55 -1.86 -14.61
CA ASP A 319 -1.23 -1.44 -14.11
C ASP A 319 -0.48 -0.44 -15.00
N MET A 320 0.00 0.58 -14.35
CA MET A 320 0.82 1.63 -14.96
C MET A 320 2.31 1.20 -14.99
N VAL A 321 2.57 -0.02 -15.52
CA VAL A 321 3.95 -0.44 -15.77
C VAL A 321 4.53 0.36 -16.96
N PRO A 322 5.85 0.59 -17.03
CA PRO A 322 6.46 1.48 -18.03
C PRO A 322 6.05 1.20 -19.47
N LYS A 323 6.02 -0.07 -19.89
CA LYS A 323 5.60 -0.47 -21.24
C LYS A 323 4.12 -0.16 -21.50
N ASN A 324 3.23 -0.40 -20.56
CA ASN A 324 1.84 -0.03 -20.70
C ASN A 324 1.65 1.49 -20.77
N ALA A 325 2.35 2.25 -19.93
CA ALA A 325 2.31 3.70 -19.92
C ALA A 325 2.75 4.30 -21.26
N GLU A 326 3.81 3.75 -21.85
CA GLU A 326 4.28 4.18 -23.17
C GLU A 326 3.22 3.88 -24.25
N CYS A 327 2.60 2.71 -24.24
CA CYS A 327 1.51 2.36 -25.17
C CYS A 327 0.27 3.25 -24.99
N VAL A 328 -0.03 3.72 -23.78
CA VAL A 328 -1.11 4.70 -23.54
C VAL A 328 -0.74 6.06 -24.18
N ARG A 329 0.49 6.56 -23.97
CA ARG A 329 0.94 7.82 -24.58
C ARG A 329 0.92 7.76 -26.10
N GLN A 330 1.23 6.61 -26.67
CA GLN A 330 1.19 6.37 -28.13
C GLN A 330 -0.24 6.12 -28.67
N GLY A 331 -1.23 5.90 -27.79
CA GLY A 331 -2.64 5.70 -28.16
C GLY A 331 -3.00 4.28 -28.59
N SER A 332 -2.12 3.28 -28.40
CA SER A 332 -2.44 1.87 -28.67
C SER A 332 -3.10 1.16 -27.48
N ILE A 333 -2.98 1.72 -26.28
CA ILE A 333 -3.81 1.37 -25.12
C ILE A 333 -4.75 2.54 -24.83
N SER A 334 -6.04 2.27 -24.77
CA SER A 334 -7.09 3.29 -24.54
C SER A 334 -7.12 3.76 -23.09
N PHE A 335 -7.09 2.81 -22.16
CA PHE A 335 -6.99 3.09 -20.75
C PHE A 335 -6.38 1.91 -19.96
N LEU A 336 -5.90 2.24 -18.76
CA LEU A 336 -5.47 1.29 -17.77
C LEU A 336 -6.27 1.50 -16.47
N ILE A 337 -6.43 0.44 -15.70
CA ILE A 337 -6.91 0.52 -14.33
C ILE A 337 -5.71 0.35 -13.40
N ALA A 338 -5.44 1.39 -12.62
CA ALA A 338 -4.34 1.39 -11.66
C ALA A 338 -4.72 0.65 -10.39
N GLN A 339 -3.75 -0.05 -9.81
CA GLN A 339 -3.91 -0.82 -8.57
C GLN A 339 -3.18 -0.17 -7.37
N HIS A 340 -2.38 0.86 -7.59
CA HIS A 340 -1.61 1.55 -6.54
C HIS A 340 -0.64 0.63 -5.79
N GLY A 341 0.19 -0.14 -6.52
CA GLY A 341 1.13 -1.11 -5.93
C GLY A 341 2.05 -0.50 -4.89
N TYR A 342 2.60 0.70 -5.14
CA TYR A 342 3.42 1.42 -4.19
C TYR A 342 2.69 1.69 -2.86
N MET A 343 1.44 2.17 -2.92
CA MET A 343 0.64 2.45 -1.72
C MET A 343 0.34 1.17 -0.94
N GLN A 344 0.02 0.08 -1.64
CA GLN A 344 -0.21 -1.22 -1.00
C GLN A 344 1.01 -1.68 -0.21
N GLY A 345 2.20 -1.63 -0.82
CA GLY A 345 3.44 -2.00 -0.13
C GLY A 345 3.74 -1.11 1.07
N TYR A 346 3.59 0.21 0.90
CA TYR A 346 3.82 1.19 1.96
C TYR A 346 2.87 0.96 3.15
N GLU A 347 1.57 0.88 2.90
CA GLU A 347 0.55 0.76 3.93
C GLU A 347 0.59 -0.59 4.66
N CYS A 348 1.04 -1.67 4.00
CA CYS A 348 1.30 -2.94 4.67
C CYS A 348 2.34 -2.80 5.78
N ILE A 349 3.49 -2.18 5.48
CA ILE A 349 4.57 -2.00 6.47
C ILE A 349 4.16 -0.98 7.53
N GLU A 350 3.50 0.12 7.15
CA GLU A 350 2.98 1.11 8.09
C GLU A 350 1.97 0.49 9.07
N SER A 351 1.09 -0.40 8.60
CA SER A 351 0.11 -1.09 9.44
C SER A 351 0.77 -2.07 10.41
N LEU A 352 1.78 -2.83 9.96
CA LEU A 352 2.59 -3.66 10.87
C LEU A 352 3.28 -2.79 11.93
N PHE A 353 3.88 -1.67 11.51
CA PHE A 353 4.51 -0.72 12.44
C PHE A 353 3.49 -0.17 13.44
N ASN A 354 2.34 0.30 12.97
CA ASN A 354 1.29 0.84 13.84
C ASN A 354 0.81 -0.20 14.87
N ALA A 355 0.52 -1.43 14.43
CA ALA A 355 0.00 -2.47 15.31
C ALA A 355 1.07 -3.01 16.27
N ILE A 356 2.28 -3.26 15.78
CA ILE A 356 3.30 -4.00 16.52
C ILE A 356 4.14 -3.06 17.40
N VAL A 357 4.56 -1.91 16.83
CA VAL A 357 5.45 -0.97 17.52
C VAL A 357 4.68 0.04 18.34
N LEU A 358 3.65 0.67 17.74
CA LEU A 358 2.86 1.70 18.38
C LEU A 358 1.65 1.17 19.14
N LYS A 359 1.31 -0.13 19.02
CA LYS A 359 0.13 -0.76 19.65
C LYS A 359 -1.18 -0.07 19.33
N LYS A 360 -1.28 0.46 18.10
CA LYS A 360 -2.51 1.08 17.59
C LYS A 360 -3.37 0.02 16.89
N GLU A 361 -4.66 0.25 16.92
CA GLU A 361 -5.59 -0.47 16.05
C GLU A 361 -5.34 -0.11 14.59
N VAL A 362 -5.50 -1.09 13.69
CA VAL A 362 -5.41 -0.91 12.23
C VAL A 362 -6.72 -1.34 11.60
N GLU A 363 -7.09 -0.66 10.51
CA GLU A 363 -8.28 -1.02 9.74
C GLU A 363 -8.10 -2.39 9.09
N PRO A 364 -9.03 -3.35 9.31
CA PRO A 364 -8.85 -4.72 8.84
C PRO A 364 -8.98 -4.90 7.32
N VAL A 365 -9.70 -4.01 6.62
CA VAL A 365 -9.93 -4.13 5.17
C VAL A 365 -9.68 -2.80 4.48
N ASN A 366 -8.64 -2.74 3.67
CA ASN A 366 -8.22 -1.52 2.99
C ASN A 366 -8.24 -1.72 1.47
N TYR A 367 -9.33 -1.29 0.85
CA TYR A 367 -9.46 -1.33 -0.60
C TYR A 367 -8.78 -0.13 -1.26
N MET A 368 -7.88 -0.42 -2.20
CA MET A 368 -7.30 0.59 -3.07
C MET A 368 -8.35 1.15 -4.04
N PRO A 369 -8.27 2.44 -4.39
CA PRO A 369 -9.14 3.04 -5.39
C PRO A 369 -9.08 2.30 -6.74
N ILE A 370 -10.21 2.24 -7.43
CA ILE A 370 -10.28 1.83 -8.84
C ILE A 370 -10.09 3.10 -9.67
N GLU A 371 -8.85 3.38 -10.08
CA GLU A 371 -8.50 4.59 -10.82
C GLU A 371 -8.29 4.29 -12.30
N LEU A 372 -8.99 5.06 -13.15
CA LEU A 372 -8.86 4.98 -14.60
C LEU A 372 -7.74 5.90 -15.08
N LEU A 373 -6.75 5.33 -15.75
CA LEU A 373 -5.65 6.06 -16.38
C LEU A 373 -5.85 6.09 -17.89
N THR A 374 -5.81 7.32 -18.42
CA THR A 374 -5.86 7.61 -19.86
C THR A 374 -4.64 8.44 -20.24
N ARG A 375 -4.51 8.77 -21.53
CA ARG A 375 -3.43 9.61 -22.03
C ARG A 375 -3.38 10.98 -21.34
N GLU A 376 -4.54 11.49 -20.90
CA GLU A 376 -4.66 12.83 -20.32
C GLU A 376 -4.20 12.87 -18.85
N ASN A 377 -4.24 11.76 -18.12
CA ASN A 377 -3.93 11.75 -16.69
C ASN A 377 -2.78 10.82 -16.28
N ILE A 378 -2.26 9.97 -17.19
CA ILE A 378 -1.24 8.98 -16.85
C ILE A 378 0.05 9.59 -16.30
N ASP A 379 0.43 10.79 -16.76
CA ASP A 379 1.62 11.48 -16.28
C ASP A 379 1.43 12.14 -14.90
N TYR A 380 0.19 12.22 -14.42
CA TYR A 380 -0.17 12.68 -13.07
C TYR A 380 -0.33 11.54 -12.08
N TYR A 381 -0.35 10.30 -12.55
CA TYR A 381 -0.29 9.13 -11.70
C TYR A 381 1.09 9.06 -11.07
N ARG A 382 1.23 9.75 -9.95
CA ARG A 382 2.47 9.75 -9.19
C ARG A 382 2.40 8.71 -8.10
N ARG A 383 3.48 7.95 -7.96
CA ARG A 383 3.84 7.32 -6.70
C ARG A 383 3.74 8.43 -5.66
N LYS A 384 2.76 8.39 -4.76
CA LYS A 384 2.68 9.39 -3.69
C LYS A 384 3.96 9.28 -2.89
N ASN A 385 4.89 10.20 -3.09
CA ASN A 385 5.91 10.47 -2.10
C ASN A 385 5.15 10.97 -0.87
N ILE A 386 4.91 10.08 0.08
CA ILE A 386 4.38 10.42 1.40
C ILE A 386 5.54 11.10 2.10
N GLY A 387 5.56 12.45 2.02
CA GLY A 387 6.57 13.31 2.63
C GLY A 387 6.51 13.27 4.16
#